data_9162ac4ce515e0a2672afda2760cc05e
#
_entry.id   9162ac4ce515e0a2672afda2760cc05e
#
_cell.length_a   1.000
_cell.length_b   1.000
_cell.length_c   1.000
_cell.angle_alpha   90.00
_cell.angle_beta   90.00
_cell.angle_gamma   90.00
#
_symmetry.space_group_name_H-M   'P 1'
#
loop_
_entity.id
_entity.type
_entity.pdbx_description
1 polymer ?
#
loop_
_entity_poly.entity_id
_entity_poly.type
_entity_poly.pdbx_seq_one_letter_code
_entity_poly.pdbx_strand_id
1 'polypeptide(L)'
;MHYEIVELPARTIVGPTVRTSNNSPEETTVIGQLWQRFMGEGLDRTISEVRVVPYGCFALYYGYDMSDMSYELLVGCETPAEAPEGMEAQTIAAGRYAKIAIRGGDCVASVAKAWEEIWADEELGAQRAFTVDFEAYLPGEDMSCADIDVFVALR
;
A
#
# COMPACT_ATOMS: atom_id res chain seq x y z
N MET A 1 -7.37 -17.03 -7.35
CA MET A 1 -7.47 -15.57 -7.55
C MET A 1 -6.80 -15.18 -8.86
N HIS A 2 -7.29 -14.15 -9.51
CA HIS A 2 -6.75 -13.72 -10.79
C HIS A 2 -5.77 -12.54 -10.59
N TYR A 3 -4.57 -12.68 -11.13
CA TYR A 3 -3.55 -11.63 -11.14
C TYR A 3 -2.70 -11.73 -12.41
N GLU A 4 -2.04 -10.65 -12.76
CA GLU A 4 -1.06 -10.64 -13.83
C GLU A 4 0.33 -10.35 -13.26
N ILE A 5 1.37 -10.87 -13.90
CA ILE A 5 2.75 -10.61 -13.50
C ILE A 5 3.27 -9.44 -14.32
N VAL A 6 3.74 -8.41 -13.62
CA VAL A 6 4.25 -7.17 -14.24
C VAL A 6 5.66 -6.88 -13.73
N GLU A 7 6.42 -6.15 -14.52
CA GLU A 7 7.71 -5.59 -14.10
C GLU A 7 7.56 -4.11 -13.82
N LEU A 8 8.06 -3.67 -12.67
CA LEU A 8 7.94 -2.28 -12.23
C LEU A 8 9.33 -1.67 -12.00
N PRO A 9 9.48 -0.36 -12.29
CA PRO A 9 10.69 0.38 -11.90
C PRO A 9 10.68 0.69 -10.41
N ALA A 10 11.84 1.05 -9.87
CA ALA A 10 11.94 1.50 -8.49
C ALA A 10 11.22 2.84 -8.30
N ARG A 11 10.61 3.01 -7.12
CA ARG A 11 9.89 4.24 -6.73
C ARG A 11 10.18 4.56 -5.28
N THR A 12 10.09 5.83 -4.92
CA THR A 12 10.17 6.27 -3.54
C THR A 12 8.84 6.89 -3.13
N ILE A 13 8.28 6.39 -2.03
CA ILE A 13 7.02 6.86 -1.47
C ILE A 13 7.33 7.50 -0.12
N VAL A 14 6.74 8.66 0.14
CA VAL A 14 6.94 9.42 1.38
C VAL A 14 5.61 9.62 2.09
N GLY A 15 5.57 9.38 3.37
CA GLY A 15 4.37 9.59 4.18
C GLY A 15 4.54 9.13 5.62
N PRO A 16 3.49 9.32 6.45
CA PRO A 16 3.47 8.83 7.82
C PRO A 16 3.39 7.30 7.87
N THR A 17 3.90 6.72 8.94
CA THR A 17 3.94 5.27 9.13
C THR A 17 3.31 4.86 10.46
N VAL A 18 2.92 3.59 10.53
CA VAL A 18 2.50 2.93 11.77
C VAL A 18 2.87 1.46 11.69
N ARG A 19 3.15 0.84 12.84
CA ARG A 19 3.35 -0.60 12.91
C ARG A 19 2.10 -1.27 13.51
N THR A 20 1.64 -2.34 12.87
CA THR A 20 0.50 -3.13 13.32
C THR A 20 0.69 -4.59 12.94
N SER A 21 -0.33 -5.43 13.14
CA SER A 21 -0.24 -6.86 12.89
C SER A 21 -1.56 -7.42 12.37
N ASN A 22 -1.48 -8.40 11.46
CA ASN A 22 -2.66 -9.15 11.00
C ASN A 22 -3.37 -9.89 12.16
N ASN A 23 -2.66 -10.15 13.25
CA ASN A 23 -3.20 -10.81 14.43
C ASN A 23 -3.74 -9.82 15.48
N SER A 24 -3.58 -8.52 15.26
CA SER A 24 -4.07 -7.50 16.19
C SER A 24 -5.56 -7.28 16.02
N PRO A 25 -6.36 -7.30 17.12
CA PRO A 25 -7.79 -6.95 17.03
C PRO A 25 -8.01 -5.48 16.68
N GLU A 26 -6.98 -4.64 16.80
CA GLU A 26 -7.05 -3.20 16.52
C GLU A 26 -6.53 -2.83 15.13
N GLU A 27 -6.14 -3.80 14.32
CA GLU A 27 -5.53 -3.56 12.99
C GLU A 27 -6.37 -2.62 12.13
N THR A 28 -7.66 -2.89 11.97
CA THR A 28 -8.54 -2.07 11.13
C THR A 28 -8.63 -0.63 11.65
N THR A 29 -8.71 -0.46 12.96
CA THR A 29 -8.76 0.87 13.60
C THR A 29 -7.46 1.64 13.37
N VAL A 30 -6.33 0.99 13.55
CA VAL A 30 -5.00 1.59 13.38
C VAL A 30 -4.79 2.03 11.92
N ILE A 31 -5.13 1.18 10.97
CA ILE A 31 -5.04 1.49 9.54
C ILE A 31 -5.94 2.67 9.19
N GLY A 32 -7.18 2.65 9.66
CA GLY A 32 -8.14 3.74 9.42
C GLY A 32 -7.67 5.07 10.00
N GLN A 33 -7.08 5.06 11.18
CA GLN A 33 -6.53 6.27 11.81
C GLN A 33 -5.38 6.86 11.02
N LEU A 34 -4.51 6.02 10.45
CA LEU A 34 -3.41 6.50 9.61
C LEU A 34 -3.94 7.17 8.34
N TRP A 35 -4.93 6.57 7.68
CA TRP A 35 -5.58 7.16 6.52
C TRP A 35 -6.27 8.48 6.86
N GLN A 36 -6.97 8.57 8.01
CA GLN A 36 -7.60 9.80 8.46
C GLN A 36 -6.58 10.90 8.70
N ARG A 37 -5.45 10.56 9.30
CA ARG A 37 -4.36 11.51 9.50
C ARG A 37 -3.83 12.02 8.17
N PHE A 38 -3.57 11.12 7.23
CA PHE A 38 -3.05 11.49 5.91
C PHE A 38 -4.02 12.39 5.14
N MET A 39 -5.30 12.01 5.08
CA MET A 39 -6.31 12.75 4.32
C MET A 39 -6.79 13.99 5.08
N GLY A 40 -7.07 13.86 6.37
CA GLY A 40 -7.66 14.93 7.18
C GLY A 40 -6.71 16.08 7.49
N GLU A 41 -5.42 15.78 7.66
CA GLU A 41 -4.39 16.80 7.92
C GLU A 41 -3.77 17.34 6.63
N GLY A 42 -4.21 16.84 5.47
CA GLY A 42 -3.69 17.29 4.18
C GLY A 42 -2.20 17.04 4.01
N LEU A 43 -1.70 15.91 4.50
CA LEU A 43 -0.26 15.61 4.50
C LEU A 43 0.32 15.50 3.08
N ASP A 44 -0.51 15.17 2.10
CA ASP A 44 -0.12 15.17 0.69
C ASP A 44 0.39 16.56 0.24
N ARG A 45 -0.15 17.64 0.80
CA ARG A 45 0.27 19.01 0.51
C ARG A 45 1.59 19.38 1.19
N THR A 46 1.95 18.65 2.26
CA THR A 46 3.21 18.84 2.98
C THR A 46 4.36 18.15 2.28
N ILE A 47 4.07 17.09 1.52
CA ILE A 47 5.06 16.35 0.74
C ILE A 47 5.39 17.14 -0.53
N SER A 48 6.67 17.46 -0.69
CA SER A 48 7.12 18.26 -1.83
C SER A 48 7.17 17.45 -3.13
N GLU A 49 6.86 18.12 -4.25
CA GLU A 49 7.02 17.56 -5.60
C GLU A 49 6.27 16.24 -5.81
N VAL A 50 5.06 16.14 -5.24
CA VAL A 50 4.22 14.94 -5.40
C VAL A 50 3.99 14.64 -6.87
N ARG A 51 4.24 13.39 -7.25
CA ARG A 51 3.96 12.88 -8.59
C ARG A 51 2.63 12.14 -8.57
N VAL A 52 1.73 12.54 -9.44
CA VAL A 52 0.42 11.90 -9.58
C VAL A 52 0.34 11.29 -10.98
N VAL A 53 1.13 10.23 -11.24
CA VAL A 53 1.19 9.56 -12.55
C VAL A 53 1.51 8.09 -12.37
N PRO A 54 0.59 7.18 -12.62
CA PRO A 54 -0.85 7.37 -12.79
C PRO A 54 -1.60 7.44 -11.46
N TYR A 55 -0.94 7.16 -10.33
CA TYR A 55 -1.56 6.99 -9.02
C TYR A 55 -1.50 8.26 -8.18
N GLY A 56 -2.56 8.51 -7.39
CA GLY A 56 -2.63 9.67 -6.51
C GLY A 56 -1.97 9.45 -5.15
N CYS A 57 -2.13 8.26 -4.58
CA CYS A 57 -1.49 7.91 -3.31
C CYS A 57 -1.24 6.40 -3.23
N PHE A 58 -0.47 6.00 -2.22
CA PHE A 58 -0.02 4.63 -2.03
C PHE A 58 -0.17 4.22 -0.57
N ALA A 59 -0.40 2.93 -0.35
CA ALA A 59 -0.27 2.31 0.97
C ALA A 59 0.73 1.17 0.83
N LEU A 60 1.84 1.24 1.58
CA LEU A 60 2.92 0.26 1.53
C LEU A 60 2.90 -0.60 2.78
N TYR A 61 3.06 -1.91 2.57
CA TYR A 61 3.17 -2.92 3.62
C TYR A 61 4.56 -3.54 3.53
N TYR A 62 5.37 -3.40 4.57
CA TYR A 62 6.76 -3.87 4.58
C TYR A 62 7.23 -4.17 6.00
N GLY A 63 8.48 -4.62 6.13
CA GLY A 63 9.04 -4.93 7.44
C GLY A 63 8.30 -6.07 8.14
N TYR A 64 7.89 -7.07 7.38
CA TYR A 64 7.11 -8.20 7.90
C TYR A 64 7.88 -8.99 8.94
N ASP A 65 7.21 -9.29 10.06
CA ASP A 65 7.66 -10.26 11.05
C ASP A 65 6.64 -11.39 11.10
N MET A 66 6.99 -12.54 10.53
CA MET A 66 6.08 -13.67 10.42
C MET A 66 5.83 -14.39 11.75
N SER A 67 6.62 -14.08 12.78
CA SER A 67 6.41 -14.68 14.12
C SER A 67 5.16 -14.14 14.79
N ASP A 68 4.79 -12.89 14.53
CA ASP A 68 3.61 -12.24 15.09
C ASP A 68 2.72 -11.59 14.02
N MET A 69 3.04 -11.78 12.74
CA MET A 69 2.34 -11.22 11.59
C MET A 69 2.28 -9.68 11.61
N SER A 70 3.29 -9.05 12.20
CA SER A 70 3.40 -7.59 12.23
C SER A 70 4.07 -7.04 10.97
N TYR A 71 3.80 -5.79 10.69
CA TYR A 71 4.35 -5.08 9.53
C TYR A 71 4.29 -3.57 9.74
N GLU A 72 5.09 -2.84 8.95
CA GLU A 72 4.98 -1.39 8.85
C GLU A 72 3.98 -1.04 7.74
N LEU A 73 3.16 -0.03 7.99
CA LEU A 73 2.27 0.56 6.99
C LEU A 73 2.67 2.01 6.79
N LEU A 74 2.94 2.39 5.53
CA LEU A 74 3.17 3.78 5.13
C LEU A 74 2.07 4.19 4.17
N VAL A 75 1.39 5.29 4.47
CA VAL A 75 0.43 5.90 3.55
C VAL A 75 1.05 7.20 3.04
N GLY A 76 1.19 7.34 1.73
CA GLY A 76 1.91 8.49 1.19
C GLY A 76 1.79 8.69 -0.30
N CYS A 77 2.68 9.51 -0.82
CA CYS A 77 2.74 9.89 -2.23
C CYS A 77 4.11 9.61 -2.81
N GLU A 78 4.15 9.37 -4.11
CA GLU A 78 5.40 9.23 -4.83
C GLU A 78 6.06 10.60 -5.00
N THR A 79 7.32 10.71 -4.56
CA THR A 79 8.08 11.96 -4.70
C THR A 79 9.58 11.67 -4.70
N PRO A 80 10.39 12.45 -5.45
CA PRO A 80 11.86 12.40 -5.35
C PRO A 80 12.40 13.22 -4.19
N ALA A 81 11.57 14.03 -3.52
CA ALA A 81 11.98 14.91 -2.43
C ALA A 81 12.22 14.14 -1.13
N GLU A 82 12.94 14.77 -0.20
CA GLU A 82 13.17 14.20 1.13
C GLU A 82 11.88 14.20 1.94
N ALA A 83 11.78 13.24 2.88
CA ALA A 83 10.63 13.15 3.77
C ALA A 83 10.59 14.35 4.72
N PRO A 84 9.43 15.04 4.85
CA PRO A 84 9.24 16.05 5.88
C PRO A 84 9.38 15.45 7.29
N GLU A 85 9.58 16.30 8.29
CA GLU A 85 9.66 15.87 9.67
C GLU A 85 8.40 15.10 10.08
N GLY A 86 8.58 13.96 10.73
CA GLY A 86 7.48 13.10 11.15
C GLY A 86 7.00 12.11 10.09
N MET A 87 7.62 12.12 8.92
CA MET A 87 7.33 11.18 7.84
C MET A 87 8.56 10.38 7.48
N GLU A 88 8.36 9.29 6.75
CA GLU A 88 9.45 8.43 6.28
C GLU A 88 9.40 8.28 4.77
N ALA A 89 10.54 7.93 4.19
CA ALA A 89 10.65 7.58 2.79
C ALA A 89 10.94 6.08 2.69
N GLN A 90 10.18 5.38 1.84
CA GLN A 90 10.38 3.96 1.58
C GLN A 90 10.48 3.73 0.10
N THR A 91 11.50 2.99 -0.31
CA THR A 91 11.68 2.61 -1.71
C THR A 91 10.93 1.33 -2.01
N ILE A 92 10.15 1.36 -3.10
CA ILE A 92 9.60 0.16 -3.71
C ILE A 92 10.65 -0.31 -4.72
N ALA A 93 11.22 -1.50 -4.51
CA ALA A 93 12.30 -1.99 -5.37
C ALA A 93 11.79 -2.31 -6.79
N ALA A 94 12.64 -2.07 -7.78
CA ALA A 94 12.37 -2.54 -9.13
C ALA A 94 12.33 -4.06 -9.14
N GLY A 95 11.42 -4.65 -9.93
CA GLY A 95 11.32 -6.10 -10.05
C GLY A 95 9.95 -6.57 -10.49
N ARG A 96 9.67 -7.85 -10.21
CA ARG A 96 8.43 -8.52 -10.61
C ARG A 96 7.40 -8.42 -9.49
N TYR A 97 6.17 -8.16 -9.90
CA TYR A 97 5.03 -8.04 -8.99
C TYR A 97 3.81 -8.75 -9.58
N ALA A 98 3.00 -9.34 -8.70
CA ALA A 98 1.66 -9.77 -9.06
C ALA A 98 0.71 -8.59 -8.89
N LYS A 99 0.02 -8.22 -9.96
CA LYS A 99 -0.92 -7.10 -9.97
C LYS A 99 -2.34 -7.60 -9.91
N ILE A 100 -3.07 -7.16 -8.90
CA ILE A 100 -4.50 -7.45 -8.71
C ILE A 100 -5.25 -6.14 -8.86
N ALA A 101 -6.08 -6.02 -9.88
CA ALA A 101 -6.86 -4.82 -10.13
C ALA A 101 -8.22 -4.89 -9.41
N ILE A 102 -8.52 -3.86 -8.63
CA ILE A 102 -9.82 -3.69 -7.96
C ILE A 102 -10.52 -2.52 -8.63
N ARG A 103 -11.72 -2.75 -9.14
CA ARG A 103 -12.49 -1.73 -9.87
C ARG A 103 -13.91 -1.67 -9.34
N GLY A 104 -14.29 -0.51 -8.82
CA GLY A 104 -15.63 -0.26 -8.29
C GLY A 104 -15.87 -0.88 -6.93
N GLY A 105 -17.09 -0.73 -6.43
CA GLY A 105 -17.50 -1.25 -5.13
C GLY A 105 -17.02 -0.42 -3.96
N ASP A 106 -17.27 -0.92 -2.73
CA ASP A 106 -16.79 -0.29 -1.52
C ASP A 106 -15.28 -0.53 -1.36
N CYS A 107 -14.53 0.55 -1.27
CA CYS A 107 -13.08 0.52 -1.20
C CYS A 107 -12.57 -0.34 -0.04
N VAL A 108 -13.08 -0.11 1.17
CA VAL A 108 -12.63 -0.83 2.37
C VAL A 108 -12.91 -2.33 2.26
N ALA A 109 -14.14 -2.70 1.89
CA ALA A 109 -14.53 -4.10 1.77
C ALA A 109 -13.78 -4.81 0.64
N SER A 110 -13.60 -4.15 -0.49
CA SER A 110 -12.92 -4.72 -1.66
C SER A 110 -11.43 -4.96 -1.40
N VAL A 111 -10.77 -4.04 -0.73
CA VAL A 111 -9.36 -4.18 -0.34
C VAL A 111 -9.18 -5.30 0.68
N ALA A 112 -10.03 -5.34 1.69
CA ALA A 112 -9.96 -6.40 2.71
C ALA A 112 -10.14 -7.79 2.07
N LYS A 113 -11.11 -7.91 1.17
CA LYS A 113 -11.35 -9.17 0.43
C LYS A 113 -10.13 -9.57 -0.42
N ALA A 114 -9.53 -8.60 -1.11
CA ALA A 114 -8.36 -8.87 -1.93
C ALA A 114 -7.19 -9.40 -1.10
N TRP A 115 -6.93 -8.81 0.06
CA TRP A 115 -5.87 -9.29 0.95
C TRP A 115 -6.16 -10.67 1.53
N GLU A 116 -7.43 -10.95 1.89
CA GLU A 116 -7.80 -12.30 2.32
C GLU A 116 -7.50 -13.34 1.23
N GLU A 117 -7.84 -13.05 -0.01
CA GLU A 117 -7.56 -13.93 -1.14
C GLU A 117 -6.06 -14.09 -1.41
N ILE A 118 -5.29 -13.01 -1.29
CA ILE A 118 -3.83 -13.03 -1.44
C ILE A 118 -3.19 -13.95 -0.40
N TRP A 119 -3.57 -13.81 0.87
CA TRP A 119 -3.02 -14.63 1.94
C TRP A 119 -3.47 -16.10 1.86
N ALA A 120 -4.64 -16.37 1.28
CA ALA A 120 -5.15 -17.72 1.11
C ALA A 120 -4.61 -18.43 -0.14
N ASP A 121 -4.01 -17.70 -1.09
CA ASP A 121 -3.50 -18.26 -2.34
C ASP A 121 -2.12 -18.88 -2.12
N GLU A 122 -2.07 -20.19 -2.01
CA GLU A 122 -0.84 -20.95 -1.75
C GLU A 122 0.17 -20.84 -2.89
N GLU A 123 -0.29 -20.82 -4.13
CA GLU A 123 0.57 -20.71 -5.31
C GLU A 123 1.25 -19.33 -5.35
N LEU A 124 0.49 -18.29 -5.10
CA LEU A 124 1.03 -16.93 -4.98
C LEU A 124 1.96 -16.81 -3.79
N GLY A 125 1.57 -17.35 -2.64
CA GLY A 125 2.37 -17.34 -1.42
C GLY A 125 3.74 -17.96 -1.61
N ALA A 126 3.86 -19.02 -2.40
CA ALA A 126 5.14 -19.66 -2.69
C ALA A 126 6.07 -18.78 -3.52
N GLN A 127 5.54 -17.80 -4.23
CA GLN A 127 6.31 -16.89 -5.08
C GLN A 127 6.60 -15.54 -4.42
N ARG A 128 5.94 -15.22 -3.30
CA ARG A 128 6.07 -13.92 -2.65
C ARG A 128 7.46 -13.70 -2.07
N ALA A 129 7.97 -12.49 -2.26
CA ALA A 129 9.26 -12.07 -1.70
C ALA A 129 9.13 -11.55 -0.26
N PHE A 130 7.96 -11.10 0.15
CA PHE A 130 7.70 -10.47 1.46
C PHE A 130 8.63 -9.29 1.75
N THR A 131 8.89 -8.49 0.72
CA THR A 131 9.69 -7.27 0.82
C THR A 131 8.80 -6.06 1.01
N VAL A 132 8.28 -5.49 -0.08
CA VAL A 132 7.33 -4.38 -0.04
C VAL A 132 6.15 -4.73 -0.93
N ASP A 133 4.99 -4.92 -0.33
CA ASP A 133 3.73 -5.05 -1.06
C ASP A 133 3.00 -3.71 -0.96
N PHE A 134 2.18 -3.37 -1.93
CA PHE A 134 1.54 -2.06 -1.88
C PHE A 134 0.23 -1.99 -2.64
N GLU A 135 -0.60 -1.03 -2.22
CA GLU A 135 -1.81 -0.61 -2.91
C GLU A 135 -1.52 0.73 -3.55
N ALA A 136 -1.86 0.86 -4.84
CA ALA A 136 -1.71 2.11 -5.57
C ALA A 136 -3.09 2.61 -5.96
N TYR A 137 -3.46 3.80 -5.50
CA TYR A 137 -4.79 4.37 -5.64
C TYR A 137 -4.82 5.30 -6.84
N LEU A 138 -5.66 5.00 -7.83
CA LEU A 138 -5.85 5.87 -8.97
C LEU A 138 -6.53 7.17 -8.51
N PRO A 139 -6.17 8.33 -9.08
CA PRO A 139 -6.81 9.59 -8.72
C PRO A 139 -8.32 9.53 -8.98
N GLY A 140 -9.11 10.05 -8.05
CA GLY A 140 -10.55 10.11 -8.16
C GLY A 140 -11.14 11.09 -7.16
N GLU A 141 -12.36 11.52 -7.40
CA GLU A 141 -13.04 12.46 -6.51
C GLU A 141 -13.62 11.76 -5.28
N ASP A 142 -14.02 10.50 -5.43
CA ASP A 142 -14.63 9.72 -4.36
C ASP A 142 -13.69 8.59 -3.94
N MET A 143 -13.01 8.78 -2.82
CA MET A 143 -12.07 7.81 -2.28
C MET A 143 -12.76 6.55 -1.72
N SER A 144 -14.07 6.58 -1.47
CA SER A 144 -14.81 5.39 -1.04
C SER A 144 -15.02 4.39 -2.17
N CYS A 145 -14.94 4.87 -3.42
CA CYS A 145 -15.11 4.08 -4.64
C CYS A 145 -13.87 4.13 -5.52
N ALA A 146 -12.70 4.41 -4.95
CA ALA A 146 -11.47 4.55 -5.72
C ALA A 146 -11.08 3.24 -6.40
N ASP A 147 -10.58 3.35 -7.62
CA ASP A 147 -9.96 2.21 -8.29
C ASP A 147 -8.56 1.99 -7.73
N ILE A 148 -8.20 0.74 -7.49
CA ILE A 148 -6.99 0.38 -6.78
C ILE A 148 -6.27 -0.76 -7.50
N ASP A 149 -4.96 -0.63 -7.63
CA ASP A 149 -4.11 -1.73 -8.06
C ASP A 149 -3.30 -2.21 -6.85
N VAL A 150 -3.43 -3.49 -6.52
CA VAL A 150 -2.65 -4.13 -5.46
C VAL A 150 -1.47 -4.84 -6.09
N PHE A 151 -0.27 -4.59 -5.58
CA PHE A 151 0.96 -5.20 -6.08
C PHE A 151 1.63 -6.01 -4.98
N VAL A 152 1.89 -7.28 -5.28
CA VAL A 152 2.54 -8.22 -4.35
C VAL A 152 3.92 -8.55 -4.91
N ALA A 153 4.96 -8.25 -4.14
CA ALA A 153 6.34 -8.48 -4.56
C ALA A 153 6.63 -9.97 -4.73
N LEU A 154 7.28 -10.32 -5.84
CA LEU A 154 7.67 -11.69 -6.18
C LEU A 154 9.19 -11.84 -6.11
N ARG A 155 9.60 -13.09 -5.86
CA ARG A 155 11.02 -13.45 -5.85
C ARG A 155 11.63 -13.41 -7.25
#